data_2aaa39243768ad1cb64eb71568570ce5
#
_entry.id   2aaa39243768ad1cb64eb71568570ce5
#
_cell.length_a   1.000
_cell.length_b   1.000
_cell.length_c   1.000
_cell.angle_alpha   90.00
_cell.angle_beta   90.00
_cell.angle_gamma   90.00
#
_symmetry.space_group_name_H-M   'P 1'
#
loop_
_entity.id
_entity.type
_entity.pdbx_description
1 polymer ?
#
loop_
_entity_poly.entity_id
_entity_poly.type
_entity_poly.pdbx_seq_one_letter_code
_entity_poly.pdbx_strand_id
1 'polypeptide(L)'
;IKYEDMVLQSYDTFKKIIDYLYEIDNIEVNENKLSTSIKQTEINELQKMETKQGFREKLAGNLFFRKGKTGAWKEELPRDLINKIEKLFHKEMIELGYL
;
A
#
# COMPACT_ATOMS: atom_id res chain seq x y z
N ILE A 1 3.43 6.99 7.47
CA ILE A 1 3.92 6.10 6.40
C ILE A 1 3.07 6.34 5.17
N LYS A 2 3.72 6.59 4.04
CA LYS A 2 3.05 6.77 2.75
C LYS A 2 2.96 5.44 2.01
N TYR A 3 1.94 5.32 1.17
CA TYR A 3 1.78 4.15 0.28
C TYR A 3 2.98 3.98 -0.65
N GLU A 4 3.50 5.10 -1.16
CA GLU A 4 4.65 5.14 -2.03
C GLU A 4 5.89 4.52 -1.36
N ASP A 5 6.12 4.81 -0.08
CA ASP A 5 7.23 4.24 0.69
C ASP A 5 7.06 2.72 0.86
N MET A 6 5.83 2.26 1.12
CA MET A 6 5.55 0.82 1.23
C MET A 6 5.79 0.07 -0.09
N VAL A 7 5.57 0.71 -1.23
CA VAL A 7 5.76 0.09 -2.55
C VAL A 7 7.22 0.16 -3.00
N LEU A 8 7.89 1.32 -2.82
CA LEU A 8 9.22 1.58 -3.37
C LEU A 8 10.35 1.14 -2.44
N GLN A 9 10.11 1.15 -1.12
CA GLN A 9 11.09 0.86 -0.06
C GLN A 9 10.45 -0.05 1.00
N SER A 10 9.84 -1.13 0.55
CA SER A 10 9.02 -2.02 1.39
C SER A 10 9.74 -2.48 2.66
N TYR A 11 10.97 -3.01 2.52
CA TYR A 11 11.71 -3.53 3.66
C TYR A 11 11.98 -2.46 4.72
N ASP A 12 12.55 -1.33 4.32
CA ASP A 12 12.91 -0.25 5.25
C ASP A 12 11.66 0.36 5.90
N THR A 13 10.58 0.49 5.13
CA THR A 13 9.32 1.03 5.62
C THR A 13 8.67 0.10 6.65
N PHE A 14 8.57 -1.20 6.35
CA PHE A 14 8.00 -2.16 7.30
C PHE A 14 8.92 -2.39 8.50
N LYS A 15 10.25 -2.34 8.31
CA LYS A 15 11.19 -2.40 9.44
C LYS A 15 10.97 -1.24 10.41
N LYS A 16 10.82 0.00 9.94
CA LYS A 16 10.49 1.14 10.80
C LYS A 16 9.20 0.95 11.60
N ILE A 17 8.17 0.34 11.00
CA ILE A 17 6.92 0.03 11.71
C ILE A 17 7.19 -0.95 12.84
N ILE A 18 7.94 -2.01 12.57
CA ILE A 18 8.22 -3.05 13.55
C ILE A 18 9.14 -2.51 14.66
N ASP A 19 10.15 -1.71 14.31
CA ASP A 19 11.04 -1.06 15.29
C ASP A 19 10.23 -0.14 16.23
N TYR A 20 9.27 0.62 15.70
CA TYR A 20 8.36 1.42 16.49
C TYR A 20 7.47 0.58 17.42
N LEU A 21 6.95 -0.55 16.94
CA LEU A 21 6.16 -1.48 17.75
C LEU A 21 7.02 -2.17 18.84
N TYR A 22 8.31 -2.40 18.56
CA TYR A 22 9.24 -2.91 19.56
C TYR A 22 9.44 -1.91 20.72
N GLU A 23 9.57 -0.61 20.42
CA GLU A 23 9.68 0.43 21.44
C GLU A 23 8.46 0.50 22.36
N ILE A 24 7.27 0.18 21.84
CA ILE A 24 6.02 0.24 22.62
C ILE A 24 5.76 -1.06 23.38
N ASP A 25 5.95 -2.21 22.76
CA ASP A 25 5.40 -3.49 23.23
C ASP A 25 6.44 -4.63 23.28
N ASN A 26 7.74 -4.31 23.12
CA ASN A 26 8.86 -5.25 23.10
C ASN A 26 8.68 -6.42 22.10
N ILE A 27 8.05 -6.16 20.95
CA ILE A 27 7.87 -7.15 19.90
C ILE A 27 9.19 -7.36 19.19
N GLU A 28 9.85 -8.51 19.38
CA GLU A 28 11.10 -8.84 18.71
C GLU A 28 10.96 -8.91 17.19
N VAL A 29 11.88 -8.24 16.50
CA VAL A 29 11.95 -8.25 15.03
C VAL A 29 12.63 -9.53 14.56
N ASN A 30 11.92 -10.32 13.75
CA ASN A 30 12.53 -11.40 13.00
C ASN A 30 12.68 -10.98 11.53
N GLU A 31 13.88 -10.60 11.15
CA GLU A 31 14.18 -10.08 9.80
C GLU A 31 13.86 -11.08 8.68
N ASN A 32 14.05 -12.39 8.93
CA ASN A 32 13.70 -13.43 7.96
C ASN A 32 12.19 -13.52 7.77
N LYS A 33 11.40 -13.42 8.84
CA LYS A 33 9.96 -13.37 8.76
C LYS A 33 9.49 -12.11 8.05
N LEU A 34 10.08 -10.97 8.35
CA LEU A 34 9.76 -9.70 7.67
C LEU A 34 9.98 -9.81 6.16
N SER A 35 11.18 -10.23 5.75
CA SER A 35 11.52 -10.40 4.33
C SER A 35 10.59 -11.39 3.62
N THR A 36 10.27 -12.51 4.27
CA THR A 36 9.34 -13.50 3.72
C THR A 36 7.92 -12.94 3.58
N SER A 37 7.43 -12.22 4.58
CA SER A 37 6.10 -11.61 4.55
C SER A 37 5.97 -10.56 3.42
N ILE A 38 6.98 -9.71 3.26
CA ILE A 38 7.02 -8.72 2.17
C ILE A 38 6.94 -9.43 0.81
N LYS A 39 7.76 -10.46 0.60
CA LYS A 39 7.77 -11.23 -0.64
C LYS A 39 6.43 -11.92 -0.93
N GLN A 40 5.79 -12.48 0.08
CA GLN A 40 4.47 -13.13 -0.05
C GLN A 40 3.33 -12.14 -0.33
N THR A 41 3.50 -10.86 0.01
CA THR A 41 2.52 -9.80 -0.22
C THR A 41 2.80 -8.95 -1.46
N GLU A 42 3.77 -9.32 -2.30
CA GLU A 42 3.94 -8.73 -3.61
C GLU A 42 2.67 -8.87 -4.45
N ILE A 43 2.33 -7.85 -5.23
CA ILE A 43 1.07 -7.80 -5.98
C ILE A 43 0.85 -9.04 -6.85
N ASN A 44 1.88 -9.56 -7.49
CA ASN A 44 1.80 -10.75 -8.33
C ASN A 44 1.45 -12.01 -7.51
N GLU A 45 1.99 -12.15 -6.30
CA GLU A 45 1.68 -13.27 -5.42
C GLU A 45 0.24 -13.17 -4.88
N LEU A 46 -0.20 -11.97 -4.51
CA LEU A 46 -1.58 -11.74 -4.08
C LEU A 46 -2.58 -12.02 -5.21
N GLN A 47 -2.28 -11.62 -6.44
CA GLN A 47 -3.10 -11.93 -7.61
C GLN A 47 -3.19 -13.43 -7.90
N LYS A 48 -2.07 -14.16 -7.78
CA LYS A 48 -2.06 -15.64 -7.89
C LYS A 48 -2.92 -16.30 -6.82
N MET A 49 -2.79 -15.83 -5.57
CA MET A 49 -3.60 -16.34 -4.46
C MET A 49 -5.09 -16.06 -4.69
N GLU A 50 -5.45 -14.86 -5.09
CA GLU A 50 -6.83 -14.48 -5.39
C GLU A 50 -7.42 -15.33 -6.52
N THR A 51 -6.64 -15.56 -7.58
CA THR A 51 -7.07 -16.38 -8.71
C THR A 51 -7.30 -17.84 -8.31
N LYS A 52 -6.43 -18.38 -7.43
CA LYS A 52 -6.46 -19.80 -7.02
C LYS A 52 -7.51 -20.10 -5.94
N GLN A 53 -7.65 -19.20 -4.96
CA GLN A 53 -8.43 -19.44 -3.74
C GLN A 53 -9.64 -18.50 -3.60
N GLY A 54 -9.72 -17.48 -4.46
CA GLY A 54 -10.66 -16.38 -4.33
C GLY A 54 -10.22 -15.40 -3.24
N PHE A 55 -10.94 -14.29 -3.17
CA PHE A 55 -10.77 -13.29 -2.12
C PHE A 55 -12.14 -12.83 -1.63
N ARG A 56 -12.34 -12.85 -0.31
CA ARG A 56 -13.67 -12.62 0.31
C ARG A 56 -14.28 -11.26 -0.06
N GLU A 57 -13.45 -10.23 -0.22
CA GLU A 57 -13.86 -8.86 -0.51
C GLU A 57 -13.91 -8.55 -2.01
N LYS A 58 -13.73 -9.58 -2.86
CA LYS A 58 -13.80 -9.43 -4.30
C LYS A 58 -15.20 -9.02 -4.75
N LEU A 59 -15.28 -7.89 -5.43
CA LEU A 59 -16.50 -7.47 -6.11
C LEU A 59 -16.68 -8.25 -7.41
N ALA A 60 -17.91 -8.58 -7.76
CA ALA A 60 -18.25 -9.41 -8.93
C ALA A 60 -17.52 -8.95 -10.19
N GLY A 61 -16.76 -9.87 -10.80
CA GLY A 61 -16.13 -9.68 -12.11
C GLY A 61 -14.73 -9.09 -12.14
N ASN A 62 -14.24 -8.45 -11.05
CA ASN A 62 -12.92 -7.81 -11.02
C ASN A 62 -12.02 -8.42 -9.95
N LEU A 63 -10.70 -8.42 -10.20
CA LEU A 63 -9.72 -8.75 -9.18
C LEU A 63 -9.68 -7.63 -8.13
N PHE A 64 -9.62 -8.01 -6.85
CA PHE A 64 -9.40 -7.07 -5.76
C PHE A 64 -7.98 -6.48 -5.83
N PHE A 65 -6.98 -7.35 -5.99
CA PHE A 65 -5.59 -6.94 -6.17
C PHE A 65 -5.33 -6.53 -7.63
N ARG A 66 -5.57 -5.24 -7.96
CA ARG A 66 -5.51 -4.76 -9.34
C ARG A 66 -4.10 -4.48 -9.84
N LYS A 67 -3.52 -3.36 -9.46
CA LYS A 67 -2.26 -2.85 -10.04
C LYS A 67 -1.10 -2.78 -9.08
N GLY A 68 -1.32 -2.37 -7.82
CA GLY A 68 -0.27 -2.20 -6.83
C GLY A 68 0.82 -1.18 -7.23
N LYS A 69 0.46 -0.19 -8.06
CA LYS A 69 1.39 0.83 -8.58
C LYS A 69 1.10 2.19 -7.97
N THR A 70 2.15 2.92 -7.62
CA THR A 70 2.05 4.33 -7.25
C THR A 70 1.71 5.18 -8.48
N GLY A 71 0.94 6.26 -8.27
CA GLY A 71 0.61 7.21 -9.31
C GLY A 71 -0.39 6.75 -10.38
N ALA A 72 -0.96 5.54 -10.29
CA ALA A 72 -1.94 5.02 -11.25
C ALA A 72 -3.19 5.92 -11.38
N TRP A 73 -3.53 6.66 -10.33
CA TRP A 73 -4.64 7.62 -10.32
C TRP A 73 -4.51 8.72 -11.38
N LYS A 74 -3.29 9.09 -11.79
CA LYS A 74 -3.04 10.11 -12.82
C LYS A 74 -3.60 9.73 -14.18
N GLU A 75 -3.66 8.43 -14.46
CA GLU A 75 -4.18 7.87 -15.70
C GLU A 75 -5.64 7.45 -15.60
N GLU A 76 -6.09 7.08 -14.38
CA GLU A 76 -7.40 6.47 -14.17
C GLU A 76 -8.47 7.46 -13.71
N LEU A 77 -8.11 8.51 -12.98
CA LEU A 77 -9.08 9.48 -12.47
C LEU A 77 -9.38 10.58 -13.50
N PRO A 78 -10.67 10.91 -13.71
CA PRO A 78 -11.07 12.07 -14.48
C PRO A 78 -10.50 13.36 -13.89
N ARG A 79 -10.10 14.30 -14.75
CA ARG A 79 -9.44 15.55 -14.34
C ARG A 79 -10.26 16.42 -13.39
N ASP A 80 -11.57 16.46 -13.62
CA ASP A 80 -12.50 17.18 -12.76
C ASP A 80 -12.57 16.60 -11.35
N LEU A 81 -12.46 15.29 -11.22
CA LEU A 81 -12.40 14.59 -9.92
C LEU A 81 -11.09 14.86 -9.19
N ILE A 82 -9.95 14.85 -9.91
CA ILE A 82 -8.63 15.22 -9.37
C ILE A 82 -8.71 16.62 -8.78
N ASN A 83 -9.18 17.61 -9.56
CA ASN A 83 -9.31 18.99 -9.12
C ASN A 83 -10.21 19.15 -7.90
N LYS A 84 -11.30 18.37 -7.81
CA LYS A 84 -12.18 18.36 -6.63
C LYS A 84 -11.47 17.85 -5.38
N ILE A 85 -10.73 16.74 -5.50
CA ILE A 85 -9.97 16.14 -4.40
C ILE A 85 -8.91 17.11 -3.91
N GLU A 86 -8.08 17.65 -4.82
CA GLU A 86 -7.04 18.62 -4.51
C GLU A 86 -7.60 19.89 -3.82
N LYS A 87 -8.77 20.37 -4.24
CA LYS A 87 -9.41 21.51 -3.61
C LYS A 87 -9.98 21.17 -2.22
N LEU A 88 -10.60 20.00 -2.08
CA LEU A 88 -11.25 19.59 -0.84
C LEU A 88 -10.24 19.27 0.26
N PHE A 89 -9.15 18.61 -0.09
CA PHE A 89 -8.11 18.14 0.84
C PHE A 89 -6.79 18.93 0.69
N HIS A 90 -6.86 20.16 0.20
CA HIS A 90 -5.67 20.97 -0.12
C HIS A 90 -4.68 21.09 1.03
N LYS A 91 -5.19 21.38 2.24
CA LYS A 91 -4.36 21.54 3.44
C LYS A 91 -3.64 20.26 3.82
N GLU A 92 -4.36 19.15 3.87
CA GLU A 92 -3.85 17.84 4.22
C GLU A 92 -2.84 17.33 3.18
N MET A 93 -3.11 17.61 1.91
CA MET A 93 -2.19 17.22 0.82
C MET A 93 -0.87 17.98 0.86
N ILE A 94 -0.90 19.29 1.19
CA ILE A 94 0.34 20.07 1.43
C ILE A 94 1.09 19.52 2.64
N GLU A 95 0.40 19.31 3.77
CA GLU A 95 1.02 18.81 5.00
C GLU A 95 1.71 17.45 4.77
N LEU A 96 1.10 16.59 3.96
CA LEU A 96 1.62 15.27 3.61
C LEU A 96 2.59 15.28 2.42
N GLY A 97 2.80 16.43 1.76
CA GLY A 97 3.72 16.57 0.62
C GLY A 97 3.23 15.91 -0.67
N TYR A 98 1.92 15.97 -0.93
CA TYR A 98 1.30 15.56 -2.19
C TYR A 98 1.02 16.73 -3.14
N LEU A 99 1.06 17.96 -2.63
CA LEU A 99 1.01 19.23 -3.36
C LEU A 99 2.16 20.11 -2.96
#